data_4bb8ccf42e1e91ad9bb0d559a3e163cf
#
_entry.id   4bb8ccf42e1e91ad9bb0d559a3e163cf
#
_cell.length_a   1.000
_cell.length_b   1.000
_cell.length_c   1.000
_cell.angle_alpha   90.00
_cell.angle_beta   90.00
_cell.angle_gamma   90.00
#
_symmetry.space_group_name_H-M   'P 1'
#
loop_
_entity.id
_entity.type
_entity.pdbx_description
1 polymer ?
#
loop_
_entity_poly.entity_id
_entity_poly.type
_entity_poly.pdbx_seq_one_letter_code
_entity_poly.pdbx_strand_id
1 'polypeptide(L)'
;MKGKLIGDILVVKKEPEDLDEIIKLPYINKVVKLGKIHGQKREPDVEMIYGEGTETVHKENYCKFKFDVARIMWSKGNTGERLRMSTLPESDETIIDMFAGIGYFTIPMAVHSKPKKIYAIEINPVSYNYLCENVKLNKVEDIVEPILGDCGLQDFDHVADRIMMGYIGGTHHYLDSAMKYLKPGGIIHYHESTPEVILFERPVQRVQMAAEKVGRSIEVLNKRSIKKYSPGVHHTVLDIKVN
;
A
#
# COMPACT_ATOMS: atom_id res chain seq x y z
N MET A 1 -14.22 23.61 -7.31
CA MET A 1 -14.31 22.14 -7.55
C MET A 1 -14.09 21.39 -6.23
N LYS A 2 -15.13 20.75 -5.69
CA LYS A 2 -15.04 19.95 -4.45
C LYS A 2 -14.96 18.46 -4.81
N GLY A 3 -13.73 17.92 -4.97
CA GLY A 3 -13.52 16.52 -5.34
C GLY A 3 -12.05 16.13 -5.31
N LYS A 4 -11.78 14.86 -5.62
CA LYS A 4 -10.41 14.32 -5.75
C LYS A 4 -10.20 13.88 -7.18
N LEU A 5 -9.23 14.46 -7.86
CA LEU A 5 -8.80 13.98 -9.16
C LEU A 5 -7.92 12.75 -8.98
N ILE A 6 -8.27 11.65 -9.66
CA ILE A 6 -7.53 10.40 -9.72
C ILE A 6 -7.36 10.04 -11.20
N GLY A 7 -6.16 10.18 -11.74
CA GLY A 7 -5.95 10.11 -13.18
C GLY A 7 -6.82 11.14 -13.91
N ASP A 8 -7.69 10.68 -14.79
CA ASP A 8 -8.67 11.48 -15.55
C ASP A 8 -10.09 11.47 -14.93
N ILE A 9 -10.25 10.87 -13.75
CA ILE A 9 -11.54 10.74 -13.06
C ILE A 9 -11.63 11.75 -11.91
N LEU A 10 -12.64 12.61 -11.92
CA LEU A 10 -13.01 13.41 -10.76
C LEU A 10 -13.94 12.60 -9.85
N VAL A 11 -13.44 12.31 -8.65
CA VAL A 11 -14.19 11.58 -7.61
C VAL A 11 -14.81 12.58 -6.65
N VAL A 12 -16.15 12.59 -6.56
CA VAL A 12 -16.92 13.49 -5.71
C VAL A 12 -17.74 12.74 -4.66
N LYS A 13 -18.16 13.43 -3.61
CA LYS A 13 -19.08 12.88 -2.58
C LYS A 13 -20.55 13.22 -2.86
N LYS A 14 -20.78 14.30 -3.61
CA LYS A 14 -22.09 14.79 -4.07
C LYS A 14 -21.92 15.29 -5.48
N GLU A 15 -22.97 15.22 -6.26
CA GLU A 15 -23.00 15.81 -7.60
C GLU A 15 -22.66 17.31 -7.51
N PRO A 16 -21.69 17.78 -8.32
CA PRO A 16 -21.30 19.19 -8.30
C PRO A 16 -22.35 20.05 -9.03
N GLU A 17 -22.65 21.22 -8.47
CA GLU A 17 -23.56 22.21 -9.08
C GLU A 17 -22.96 22.83 -10.36
N ASP A 18 -21.62 22.82 -10.47
CA ASP A 18 -20.83 23.35 -11.58
C ASP A 18 -20.37 22.26 -12.57
N LEU A 19 -21.15 21.16 -12.72
CA LEU A 19 -20.79 20.00 -13.54
C LEU A 19 -20.46 20.39 -15.00
N ASP A 20 -21.28 21.25 -15.61
CA ASP A 20 -21.10 21.71 -17.01
C ASP A 20 -19.79 22.48 -17.24
N GLU A 21 -19.23 23.10 -16.21
CA GLU A 21 -17.94 23.75 -16.27
C GLU A 21 -16.80 22.77 -16.04
N ILE A 22 -16.99 21.82 -15.11
CA ILE A 22 -16.01 20.79 -14.75
C ILE A 22 -15.70 19.89 -15.94
N ILE A 23 -16.71 19.44 -16.69
CA ILE A 23 -16.55 18.54 -17.84
C ILE A 23 -15.86 19.19 -19.05
N LYS A 24 -15.74 20.52 -19.08
CA LYS A 24 -14.96 21.26 -20.09
C LYS A 24 -13.46 21.26 -19.80
N LEU A 25 -13.04 20.84 -18.61
CA LEU A 25 -11.63 20.80 -18.25
C LEU A 25 -10.93 19.63 -18.98
N PRO A 26 -9.86 19.86 -19.74
CA PRO A 26 -9.29 18.87 -20.65
C PRO A 26 -8.64 17.65 -19.96
N TYR A 27 -8.48 17.71 -18.65
CA TYR A 27 -7.92 16.62 -17.84
C TYR A 27 -8.99 15.85 -17.06
N ILE A 28 -10.28 16.16 -17.26
CA ILE A 28 -11.41 15.43 -16.65
C ILE A 28 -12.22 14.77 -17.75
N ASN A 29 -12.09 13.45 -17.85
CA ASN A 29 -12.85 12.66 -18.81
C ASN A 29 -14.07 11.99 -18.17
N LYS A 30 -14.05 11.86 -16.84
CA LYS A 30 -15.08 11.13 -16.09
C LYS A 30 -15.35 11.80 -14.75
N VAL A 31 -16.59 11.76 -14.31
CA VAL A 31 -17.00 12.19 -12.96
C VAL A 31 -17.75 11.05 -12.29
N VAL A 32 -17.29 10.62 -11.14
CA VAL A 32 -17.92 9.56 -10.35
C VAL A 32 -18.22 10.04 -8.94
N LYS A 33 -19.36 9.62 -8.42
CA LYS A 33 -19.71 9.82 -7.01
C LYS A 33 -19.40 8.56 -6.24
N LEU A 34 -18.59 8.69 -5.19
CA LEU A 34 -18.33 7.62 -4.25
C LEU A 34 -19.35 7.62 -3.12
N GLY A 35 -20.00 6.46 -2.95
CA GLY A 35 -20.88 6.15 -1.84
C GLY A 35 -20.12 5.55 -0.64
N LYS A 36 -20.77 4.60 0.02
CA LYS A 36 -20.20 3.88 1.16
C LYS A 36 -19.15 2.85 0.70
N ILE A 37 -18.19 2.59 1.58
CA ILE A 37 -17.20 1.52 1.37
C ILE A 37 -17.68 0.28 2.12
N HIS A 38 -17.77 -0.86 1.44
CA HIS A 38 -18.32 -2.10 1.98
C HIS A 38 -17.27 -3.22 2.08
N GLY A 39 -17.54 -4.12 3.06
CA GLY A 39 -16.83 -5.40 3.23
C GLY A 39 -15.35 -5.32 3.56
N GLN A 40 -14.75 -6.49 3.72
CA GLN A 40 -13.31 -6.63 4.00
C GLN A 40 -12.44 -6.20 2.80
N LYS A 41 -12.95 -6.34 1.59
CA LYS A 41 -12.28 -5.90 0.34
C LYS A 41 -12.31 -4.39 0.14
N ARG A 42 -13.10 -3.65 0.96
CA ARG A 42 -13.23 -2.19 0.92
C ARG A 42 -13.66 -1.65 -0.44
N GLU A 43 -14.60 -2.34 -1.10
CA GLU A 43 -15.16 -1.92 -2.37
C GLU A 43 -16.10 -0.72 -2.16
N PRO A 44 -15.92 0.39 -2.89
CA PRO A 44 -16.82 1.55 -2.79
C PRO A 44 -18.04 1.37 -3.67
N ASP A 45 -19.20 1.89 -3.23
CA ASP A 45 -20.30 2.16 -4.15
C ASP A 45 -19.88 3.27 -5.09
N VAL A 46 -20.07 3.08 -6.38
CA VAL A 46 -19.74 4.08 -7.41
C VAL A 46 -20.95 4.35 -8.29
N GLU A 47 -21.32 5.61 -8.39
CA GLU A 47 -22.34 6.12 -9.31
C GLU A 47 -21.64 6.97 -10.37
N MET A 48 -21.82 6.63 -11.64
CA MET A 48 -21.31 7.43 -12.76
C MET A 48 -22.18 8.66 -12.96
N ILE A 49 -21.55 9.85 -12.91
CA ILE A 49 -22.22 11.13 -13.19
C ILE A 49 -21.95 11.57 -14.64
N TYR A 50 -20.71 11.39 -15.13
CA TYR A 50 -20.31 11.79 -16.47
C TYR A 50 -19.23 10.86 -17.02
N GLY A 51 -19.25 10.62 -18.33
CA GLY A 51 -18.30 9.75 -19.03
C GLY A 51 -18.69 8.28 -18.94
N GLU A 52 -17.77 7.39 -19.37
CA GLU A 52 -17.98 5.94 -19.38
C GLU A 52 -16.79 5.21 -18.76
N GLY A 53 -17.11 4.16 -17.98
CA GLY A 53 -16.12 3.30 -17.33
C GLY A 53 -15.43 3.96 -16.13
N THR A 54 -14.89 3.14 -15.24
CA THR A 54 -14.29 3.54 -13.97
C THR A 54 -12.80 3.26 -13.88
N GLU A 55 -12.20 2.70 -14.95
CA GLU A 55 -10.75 2.52 -15.04
C GLU A 55 -10.02 3.82 -15.36
N THR A 56 -8.85 4.00 -14.75
CA THR A 56 -7.97 5.14 -15.00
C THR A 56 -6.50 4.76 -14.83
N VAL A 57 -5.61 5.63 -15.32
CA VAL A 57 -4.17 5.60 -15.02
C VAL A 57 -3.82 6.83 -14.20
N HIS A 58 -3.60 6.62 -12.91
CA HIS A 58 -3.15 7.66 -11.99
C HIS A 58 -1.63 7.78 -11.99
N LYS A 59 -1.12 9.01 -12.00
CA LYS A 59 0.31 9.30 -11.89
C LYS A 59 0.62 9.89 -10.52
N GLU A 60 1.57 9.28 -9.80
CA GLU A 60 2.05 9.78 -8.52
C GLU A 60 3.54 9.46 -8.36
N ASN A 61 4.34 10.43 -7.93
CA ASN A 61 5.79 10.24 -7.68
C ASN A 61 6.52 9.55 -8.85
N TYR A 62 6.26 10.01 -10.09
CA TYR A 62 6.80 9.44 -11.35
C TYR A 62 6.40 7.99 -11.64
N CYS A 63 5.52 7.40 -10.84
CA CYS A 63 4.94 6.08 -11.07
C CYS A 63 3.56 6.19 -11.71
N LYS A 64 3.16 5.15 -12.44
CA LYS A 64 1.86 5.02 -13.07
C LYS A 64 1.09 3.86 -12.42
N PHE A 65 -0.18 4.09 -12.10
CA PHE A 65 -1.05 3.10 -11.49
C PHE A 65 -2.33 3.01 -12.29
N LYS A 66 -2.53 1.92 -13.01
CA LYS A 66 -3.80 1.59 -13.65
C LYS A 66 -4.67 0.86 -12.62
N PHE A 67 -5.92 1.27 -12.50
CA PHE A 67 -6.92 0.59 -11.68
C PHE A 67 -8.33 1.11 -11.93
N ASP A 68 -9.31 0.34 -11.49
CA ASP A 68 -10.73 0.68 -11.48
C ASP A 68 -11.10 1.32 -10.14
N VAL A 69 -11.52 2.60 -10.14
CA VAL A 69 -11.91 3.32 -8.91
C VAL A 69 -13.17 2.77 -8.24
N ALA A 70 -13.96 1.95 -8.95
CA ALA A 70 -15.12 1.25 -8.40
C ALA A 70 -14.73 -0.01 -7.60
N ARG A 71 -13.53 -0.55 -7.83
CA ARG A 71 -13.07 -1.81 -7.21
C ARG A 71 -11.86 -1.63 -6.31
N ILE A 72 -11.06 -0.60 -6.55
CA ILE A 72 -9.78 -0.36 -5.87
C ILE A 72 -9.79 1.01 -5.21
N MET A 73 -9.54 1.04 -3.91
CA MET A 73 -9.48 2.28 -3.16
C MET A 73 -8.12 2.96 -3.29
N TRP A 74 -8.10 4.23 -3.74
CA TRP A 74 -6.90 5.05 -3.74
C TRP A 74 -6.87 6.03 -2.56
N SER A 75 -5.88 5.90 -1.67
CA SER A 75 -5.69 6.80 -0.52
C SER A 75 -4.61 7.85 -0.77
N LYS A 76 -5.02 9.11 -1.04
CA LYS A 76 -4.09 10.25 -1.12
C LYS A 76 -3.34 10.52 0.19
N GLY A 77 -3.91 10.16 1.35
CA GLY A 77 -3.26 10.35 2.65
C GLY A 77 -2.01 9.51 2.87
N ASN A 78 -1.70 8.58 1.98
CA ASN A 78 -0.49 7.74 2.03
C ASN A 78 0.60 8.19 1.03
N THR A 79 0.38 9.26 0.24
CA THR A 79 1.35 9.74 -0.77
C THR A 79 2.73 10.00 -0.19
N GLY A 80 2.80 10.68 0.96
CA GLY A 80 4.08 10.97 1.62
C GLY A 80 4.80 9.69 2.09
N GLU A 81 4.05 8.69 2.57
CA GLU A 81 4.64 7.42 3.01
C GLU A 81 5.09 6.57 1.83
N ARG A 82 4.32 6.53 0.73
CA ARG A 82 4.77 5.88 -0.51
C ARG A 82 6.05 6.49 -1.06
N LEU A 83 6.16 7.84 -1.05
CA LEU A 83 7.38 8.53 -1.46
C LEU A 83 8.55 8.20 -0.54
N ARG A 84 8.35 8.23 0.79
CA ARG A 84 9.39 7.88 1.75
C ARG A 84 9.90 6.46 1.52
N MET A 85 8.99 5.49 1.44
CA MET A 85 9.33 4.09 1.22
C MET A 85 10.09 3.85 -0.09
N SER A 86 9.81 4.66 -1.12
CA SER A 86 10.46 4.52 -2.43
C SER A 86 11.95 4.83 -2.42
N THR A 87 12.49 5.42 -1.36
CA THR A 87 13.90 5.85 -1.26
C THR A 87 14.69 5.15 -0.15
N LEU A 88 14.08 4.22 0.59
CA LEU A 88 14.74 3.52 1.69
C LEU A 88 15.50 2.25 1.28
N PRO A 89 15.03 1.46 0.29
CA PRO A 89 15.75 0.25 -0.09
C PRO A 89 17.11 0.54 -0.73
N GLU A 90 18.06 -0.36 -0.51
CA GLU A 90 19.35 -0.39 -1.19
C GLU A 90 19.25 -1.23 -2.48
N SER A 91 20.18 -1.03 -3.43
CA SER A 91 20.11 -1.66 -4.75
C SER A 91 20.39 -3.18 -4.74
N ASP A 92 21.00 -3.71 -3.70
CA ASP A 92 21.30 -5.13 -3.52
C ASP A 92 20.27 -5.88 -2.67
N GLU A 93 19.28 -5.17 -2.09
CA GLU A 93 18.27 -5.75 -1.22
C GLU A 93 17.27 -6.63 -1.98
N THR A 94 16.88 -7.72 -1.35
CA THR A 94 15.68 -8.51 -1.68
C THR A 94 14.56 -8.10 -0.73
N ILE A 95 13.41 -7.73 -1.30
CA ILE A 95 12.26 -7.20 -0.55
C ILE A 95 11.07 -8.15 -0.69
N ILE A 96 10.31 -8.32 0.39
CA ILE A 96 8.99 -8.93 0.33
C ILE A 96 7.95 -7.86 0.71
N ASP A 97 7.05 -7.53 -0.23
CA ASP A 97 5.84 -6.75 0.06
C ASP A 97 4.70 -7.74 0.32
N MET A 98 4.35 -7.90 1.60
CA MET A 98 3.38 -8.90 2.05
C MET A 98 1.93 -8.52 1.70
N PHE A 99 1.66 -7.26 1.34
CA PHE A 99 0.30 -6.75 1.08
C PHE A 99 0.34 -5.76 -0.08
N ALA A 100 0.79 -6.23 -1.24
CA ALA A 100 1.17 -5.36 -2.35
C ALA A 100 0.01 -4.55 -2.94
N GLY A 101 -1.24 -5.04 -2.86
CA GLY A 101 -2.36 -4.40 -3.52
C GLY A 101 -2.14 -4.31 -5.01
N ILE A 102 -2.29 -3.13 -5.57
CA ILE A 102 -1.98 -2.82 -6.97
C ILE A 102 -0.51 -2.37 -7.18
N GLY A 103 0.34 -2.58 -6.16
CA GLY A 103 1.74 -2.15 -6.15
C GLY A 103 1.99 -0.82 -5.46
N TYR A 104 1.19 -0.48 -4.44
CA TYR A 104 1.25 0.85 -3.79
C TYR A 104 2.64 1.23 -3.29
N PHE A 105 3.37 0.31 -2.67
CA PHE A 105 4.74 0.48 -2.21
C PHE A 105 5.73 -0.18 -3.15
N THR A 106 5.40 -1.34 -3.69
CA THR A 106 6.22 -2.12 -4.63
C THR A 106 6.69 -1.29 -5.82
N ILE A 107 5.75 -0.65 -6.55
CA ILE A 107 6.09 0.10 -7.77
C ILE A 107 7.01 1.28 -7.47
N PRO A 108 6.74 2.16 -6.48
CA PRO A 108 7.65 3.25 -6.14
C PRO A 108 9.05 2.76 -5.71
N MET A 109 9.15 1.70 -4.91
CA MET A 109 10.44 1.11 -4.54
C MET A 109 11.22 0.61 -5.77
N ALA A 110 10.54 -0.12 -6.68
CA ALA A 110 11.17 -0.65 -7.88
C ALA A 110 11.65 0.46 -8.85
N VAL A 111 10.87 1.55 -8.99
CA VAL A 111 11.19 2.67 -9.90
C VAL A 111 12.35 3.52 -9.36
N HIS A 112 12.34 3.83 -8.07
CA HIS A 112 13.26 4.81 -7.49
C HIS A 112 14.52 4.18 -6.89
N SER A 113 14.37 3.19 -6.01
CA SER A 113 15.51 2.52 -5.34
C SER A 113 16.14 1.43 -6.19
N LYS A 114 15.37 0.80 -7.08
CA LYS A 114 15.82 -0.30 -7.96
C LYS A 114 16.53 -1.42 -7.18
N PRO A 115 15.86 -2.01 -6.18
CA PRO A 115 16.44 -3.11 -5.42
C PRO A 115 16.67 -4.33 -6.32
N LYS A 116 17.44 -5.29 -5.84
CA LYS A 116 17.75 -6.52 -6.56
C LYS A 116 16.49 -7.31 -6.95
N LYS A 117 15.53 -7.42 -6.01
CA LYS A 117 14.27 -8.16 -6.23
C LYS A 117 13.19 -7.70 -5.28
N ILE A 118 11.94 -7.67 -5.73
CA ILE A 118 10.75 -7.49 -4.90
C ILE A 118 9.77 -8.61 -5.18
N TYR A 119 9.48 -9.44 -4.19
CA TYR A 119 8.36 -10.37 -4.19
C TYR A 119 7.13 -9.65 -3.68
N ALA A 120 6.15 -9.44 -4.56
CA ALA A 120 4.96 -8.64 -4.27
C ALA A 120 3.73 -9.55 -4.14
N ILE A 121 3.28 -9.82 -2.91
CA ILE A 121 2.24 -10.80 -2.61
C ILE A 121 0.90 -10.09 -2.46
N GLU A 122 -0.12 -10.57 -3.16
CA GLU A 122 -1.48 -10.04 -3.10
C GLU A 122 -2.50 -11.19 -3.14
N ILE A 123 -3.43 -11.18 -2.18
CA ILE A 123 -4.44 -12.24 -2.04
C ILE A 123 -5.68 -11.99 -2.91
N ASN A 124 -5.98 -10.72 -3.22
CA ASN A 124 -7.14 -10.36 -4.04
C ASN A 124 -6.80 -10.47 -5.52
N PRO A 125 -7.42 -11.40 -6.30
CA PRO A 125 -7.10 -11.59 -7.72
C PRO A 125 -7.29 -10.33 -8.56
N VAL A 126 -8.24 -9.45 -8.19
CA VAL A 126 -8.48 -8.18 -8.90
C VAL A 126 -7.31 -7.23 -8.71
N SER A 127 -6.86 -7.04 -7.47
CA SER A 127 -5.69 -6.22 -7.16
C SER A 127 -4.43 -6.80 -7.77
N TYR A 128 -4.26 -8.12 -7.72
CA TYR A 128 -3.15 -8.82 -8.34
C TYR A 128 -3.05 -8.59 -9.86
N ASN A 129 -4.19 -8.66 -10.57
CA ASN A 129 -4.19 -8.38 -12.00
C ASN A 129 -3.70 -6.95 -12.30
N TYR A 130 -4.18 -5.95 -11.53
CA TYR A 130 -3.69 -4.58 -11.65
C TYR A 130 -2.22 -4.44 -11.23
N LEU A 131 -1.76 -5.19 -10.23
CA LEU A 131 -0.34 -5.24 -9.87
C LEU A 131 0.51 -5.69 -11.06
N CYS A 132 0.13 -6.79 -11.74
CA CYS A 132 0.84 -7.30 -12.92
C CYS A 132 0.85 -6.26 -14.07
N GLU A 133 -0.28 -5.59 -14.32
CA GLU A 133 -0.36 -4.53 -15.33
C GLU A 133 0.51 -3.32 -14.95
N ASN A 134 0.53 -2.93 -13.68
CA ASN A 134 1.32 -1.80 -13.18
C ASN A 134 2.82 -2.09 -13.21
N VAL A 135 3.24 -3.32 -12.95
CA VAL A 135 4.64 -3.76 -13.12
C VAL A 135 5.09 -3.51 -14.56
N LYS A 136 4.31 -3.96 -15.56
CA LYS A 136 4.59 -3.73 -16.98
C LYS A 136 4.54 -2.23 -17.35
N LEU A 137 3.54 -1.52 -16.87
CA LEU A 137 3.31 -0.09 -17.16
C LEU A 137 4.47 0.80 -16.70
N ASN A 138 5.18 0.38 -15.64
CA ASN A 138 6.34 1.07 -15.08
C ASN A 138 7.68 0.46 -15.52
N LYS A 139 7.67 -0.61 -16.33
CA LYS A 139 8.86 -1.30 -16.86
C LYS A 139 9.80 -1.79 -15.76
N VAL A 140 9.23 -2.49 -14.78
CA VAL A 140 9.97 -3.02 -13.62
C VAL A 140 9.82 -4.55 -13.47
N GLU A 141 9.53 -5.25 -14.57
CA GLU A 141 9.34 -6.70 -14.64
C GLU A 141 10.60 -7.48 -14.21
N ASP A 142 11.75 -6.94 -14.47
CA ASP A 142 13.03 -7.57 -14.07
C ASP A 142 13.26 -7.52 -12.55
N ILE A 143 12.65 -6.56 -11.86
CA ILE A 143 12.80 -6.33 -10.42
C ILE A 143 11.66 -6.97 -9.63
N VAL A 144 10.40 -6.82 -10.11
CA VAL A 144 9.19 -7.19 -9.37
C VAL A 144 8.64 -8.52 -9.84
N GLU A 145 8.40 -9.41 -8.88
CA GLU A 145 7.70 -10.68 -9.08
C GLU A 145 6.36 -10.67 -8.34
N PRO A 146 5.23 -10.47 -9.04
CA PRO A 146 3.91 -10.57 -8.44
C PRO A 146 3.57 -12.02 -8.07
N ILE A 147 3.02 -12.21 -6.87
CA ILE A 147 2.58 -13.52 -6.37
C ILE A 147 1.12 -13.42 -5.94
N LEU A 148 0.25 -14.21 -6.56
CA LEU A 148 -1.15 -14.35 -6.12
C LEU A 148 -1.23 -15.37 -4.99
N GLY A 149 -1.63 -14.94 -3.79
CA GLY A 149 -1.79 -15.84 -2.66
C GLY A 149 -1.77 -15.14 -1.30
N ASP A 150 -1.94 -15.96 -0.27
CA ASP A 150 -1.83 -15.50 1.13
C ASP A 150 -0.34 -15.33 1.49
N CYS A 151 0.02 -14.16 1.98
CA CYS A 151 1.40 -13.85 2.37
C CYS A 151 1.87 -14.65 3.60
N GLY A 152 0.98 -15.21 4.39
CA GLY A 152 1.31 -16.08 5.52
C GLY A 152 1.65 -17.52 5.13
N LEU A 153 1.33 -17.92 3.88
CA LEU A 153 1.45 -19.31 3.39
C LEU A 153 2.58 -19.49 2.36
N GLN A 154 3.44 -18.49 2.17
CA GLN A 154 4.55 -18.61 1.23
C GLN A 154 5.70 -19.43 1.81
N ASP A 155 6.44 -20.07 0.92
CA ASP A 155 7.61 -20.89 1.32
C ASP A 155 8.92 -20.08 1.19
N PHE A 156 8.98 -18.96 1.89
CA PHE A 156 10.21 -18.20 2.06
C PHE A 156 10.89 -18.54 3.39
N ASP A 157 12.22 -18.60 3.39
CA ASP A 157 13.03 -18.80 4.59
C ASP A 157 14.28 -17.92 4.53
N HIS A 158 14.33 -16.89 5.36
CA HIS A 158 15.44 -15.92 5.46
C HIS A 158 15.90 -15.35 4.11
N VAL A 159 14.96 -15.00 3.25
CA VAL A 159 15.23 -14.49 1.89
C VAL A 159 15.30 -12.97 1.85
N ALA A 160 14.48 -12.28 2.67
CA ALA A 160 14.30 -10.84 2.57
C ALA A 160 15.29 -10.06 3.45
N ASP A 161 15.90 -9.03 2.87
CA ASP A 161 16.64 -8.00 3.60
C ASP A 161 15.67 -6.97 4.21
N ARG A 162 14.50 -6.81 3.56
CA ARG A 162 13.45 -5.86 3.94
C ARG A 162 12.06 -6.46 3.73
N ILE A 163 11.16 -6.22 4.69
CA ILE A 163 9.75 -6.62 4.58
C ILE A 163 8.85 -5.39 4.71
N MET A 164 7.93 -5.24 3.74
CA MET A 164 6.87 -4.25 3.77
C MET A 164 5.57 -4.89 4.23
N MET A 165 5.00 -4.40 5.33
CA MET A 165 3.72 -4.86 5.88
C MET A 165 2.69 -3.72 5.83
N GLY A 166 2.28 -3.32 4.63
CA GLY A 166 1.45 -2.13 4.33
C GLY A 166 -0.04 -2.25 4.64
N TYR A 167 -0.49 -3.31 5.29
CA TYR A 167 -1.86 -3.52 5.70
C TYR A 167 -2.11 -3.01 7.12
N ILE A 168 -3.28 -2.41 7.41
CA ILE A 168 -3.57 -1.82 8.72
C ILE A 168 -4.66 -2.55 9.51
N GLY A 169 -5.31 -3.55 8.89
CA GLY A 169 -6.48 -4.23 9.44
C GLY A 169 -6.19 -5.63 10.01
N GLY A 170 -5.09 -5.83 10.73
CA GLY A 170 -4.75 -7.16 11.27
C GLY A 170 -3.34 -7.62 10.91
N THR A 171 -2.48 -6.70 10.52
CA THR A 171 -1.08 -6.90 10.12
C THR A 171 -0.30 -7.77 11.11
N HIS A 172 -0.59 -7.63 12.41
CA HIS A 172 0.10 -8.37 13.47
C HIS A 172 -0.08 -9.89 13.41
N HIS A 173 -1.11 -10.40 12.74
CA HIS A 173 -1.29 -11.84 12.56
C HIS A 173 -0.26 -12.47 11.64
N TYR A 174 0.45 -11.66 10.85
CA TYR A 174 1.46 -12.09 9.88
C TYR A 174 2.90 -11.86 10.34
N LEU A 175 3.10 -11.42 11.59
CA LEU A 175 4.43 -11.14 12.12
C LEU A 175 5.29 -12.41 12.22
N ASP A 176 4.70 -13.56 12.58
CA ASP A 176 5.43 -14.81 12.68
C ASP A 176 5.97 -15.24 11.27
N SER A 177 5.18 -15.05 10.21
CA SER A 177 5.63 -15.27 8.83
C SER A 177 6.69 -14.26 8.40
N ALA A 178 6.53 -12.98 8.76
CA ALA A 178 7.53 -11.95 8.50
C ALA A 178 8.87 -12.30 9.16
N MET A 179 8.87 -12.80 10.40
CA MET A 179 10.09 -13.23 11.10
C MET A 179 10.77 -14.42 10.40
N LYS A 180 9.99 -15.38 9.85
CA LYS A 180 10.51 -16.50 9.04
C LYS A 180 11.17 -16.01 7.75
N TYR A 181 10.56 -15.04 7.07
CA TYR A 181 11.03 -14.57 5.76
C TYR A 181 12.23 -13.64 5.84
N LEU A 182 12.38 -12.92 6.97
CA LEU A 182 13.40 -11.90 7.16
C LEU A 182 14.76 -12.51 7.55
N LYS A 183 15.82 -12.10 6.86
CA LYS A 183 17.20 -12.37 7.26
C LYS A 183 17.50 -11.78 8.63
N PRO A 184 18.46 -12.35 9.41
CA PRO A 184 19.01 -11.66 10.56
C PRO A 184 19.59 -10.30 10.18
N GLY A 185 19.29 -9.27 10.96
CA GLY A 185 19.69 -7.87 10.68
C GLY A 185 18.82 -7.15 9.66
N GLY A 186 17.80 -7.81 9.12
CA GLY A 186 16.88 -7.22 8.16
C GLY A 186 15.89 -6.23 8.78
N ILE A 187 15.16 -5.50 7.94
CA ILE A 187 14.26 -4.41 8.35
C ILE A 187 12.80 -4.76 8.05
N ILE A 188 11.91 -4.50 9.01
CA ILE A 188 10.47 -4.56 8.83
C ILE A 188 9.88 -3.15 8.86
N HIS A 189 9.07 -2.81 7.86
CA HIS A 189 8.19 -1.63 7.87
C HIS A 189 6.79 -2.09 8.27
N TYR A 190 6.47 -1.92 9.54
CA TYR A 190 5.25 -2.43 10.15
C TYR A 190 4.18 -1.35 10.25
N HIS A 191 3.07 -1.52 9.53
CA HIS A 191 1.92 -0.63 9.57
C HIS A 191 0.80 -1.19 10.44
N GLU A 192 0.19 -0.33 11.24
CA GLU A 192 -0.94 -0.72 12.09
C GLU A 192 -1.92 0.46 12.28
N SER A 193 -3.20 0.16 12.50
CA SER A 193 -4.16 1.12 13.05
C SER A 193 -4.15 1.03 14.56
N THR A 194 -3.71 2.10 15.25
CA THR A 194 -3.45 2.07 16.70
C THR A 194 -4.25 3.14 17.43
N PRO A 195 -4.94 2.82 18.54
CA PRO A 195 -5.54 3.82 19.43
C PRO A 195 -4.50 4.84 19.91
N GLU A 196 -4.90 6.11 19.99
CA GLU A 196 -4.01 7.22 20.36
C GLU A 196 -3.36 7.02 21.73
N VAL A 197 -4.07 6.40 22.67
CA VAL A 197 -3.59 6.17 24.04
C VAL A 197 -2.43 5.16 24.14
N ILE A 198 -2.23 4.32 23.12
CA ILE A 198 -1.16 3.30 23.05
C ILE A 198 -0.41 3.37 21.73
N LEU A 199 -0.28 4.58 21.18
CA LEU A 199 0.08 4.90 19.80
C LEU A 199 1.27 4.10 19.24
N PHE A 200 2.37 3.99 19.99
CA PHE A 200 3.55 3.23 19.57
C PHE A 200 3.88 2.06 20.50
N GLU A 201 3.32 2.02 21.68
CA GLU A 201 3.58 0.93 22.65
C GLU A 201 3.09 -0.40 22.10
N ARG A 202 1.83 -0.47 21.66
CA ARG A 202 1.24 -1.72 21.15
C ARG A 202 1.95 -2.23 19.88
N PRO A 203 2.22 -1.42 18.85
CA PRO A 203 2.95 -1.88 17.67
C PRO A 203 4.35 -2.40 18.01
N VAL A 204 5.12 -1.70 18.84
CA VAL A 204 6.45 -2.13 19.28
C VAL A 204 6.37 -3.45 20.03
N GLN A 205 5.47 -3.55 21.02
CA GLN A 205 5.31 -4.79 21.80
C GLN A 205 4.98 -5.99 20.91
N ARG A 206 4.10 -5.82 19.92
CA ARG A 206 3.72 -6.90 18.98
C ARG A 206 4.91 -7.42 18.18
N VAL A 207 5.71 -6.52 17.62
CA VAL A 207 6.90 -6.91 16.84
C VAL A 207 7.95 -7.53 17.74
N GLN A 208 8.16 -6.98 18.95
CA GLN A 208 9.09 -7.53 19.92
C GLN A 208 8.70 -8.96 20.32
N MET A 209 7.43 -9.19 20.69
CA MET A 209 6.95 -10.53 21.03
C MET A 209 7.14 -11.54 19.89
N ALA A 210 6.93 -11.13 18.65
CA ALA A 210 7.14 -12.00 17.49
C ALA A 210 8.64 -12.32 17.27
N ALA A 211 9.52 -11.35 17.47
CA ALA A 211 10.96 -11.56 17.37
C ALA A 211 11.49 -12.48 18.50
N GLU A 212 11.04 -12.28 19.73
CA GLU A 212 11.42 -13.09 20.90
C GLU A 212 11.05 -14.58 20.73
N LYS A 213 9.90 -14.89 20.10
CA LYS A 213 9.50 -16.28 19.80
C LYS A 213 10.53 -17.05 18.97
N VAL A 214 11.29 -16.33 18.14
CA VAL A 214 12.33 -16.91 17.27
C VAL A 214 13.75 -16.59 17.77
N GLY A 215 13.87 -16.15 19.02
CA GLY A 215 15.17 -15.87 19.67
C GLY A 215 15.89 -14.63 19.15
N ARG A 216 15.16 -13.66 18.56
CA ARG A 216 15.69 -12.41 18.01
C ARG A 216 15.37 -11.21 18.89
N SER A 217 16.14 -10.15 18.76
CA SER A 217 15.91 -8.84 19.36
C SER A 217 15.52 -7.82 18.30
N ILE A 218 14.95 -6.70 18.73
CA ILE A 218 14.57 -5.62 17.82
C ILE A 218 15.25 -4.31 18.20
N GLU A 219 15.51 -3.49 17.18
CA GLU A 219 15.90 -2.09 17.30
C GLU A 219 14.87 -1.23 16.54
N VAL A 220 14.23 -0.30 17.23
CA VAL A 220 13.26 0.61 16.60
C VAL A 220 14.01 1.77 15.98
N LEU A 221 14.11 1.77 14.65
CA LEU A 221 14.80 2.80 13.88
C LEU A 221 13.97 4.08 13.73
N ASN A 222 12.64 3.94 13.57
CA ASN A 222 11.76 5.08 13.35
C ASN A 222 10.31 4.77 13.80
N LYS A 223 9.59 5.82 14.22
CA LYS A 223 8.17 5.77 14.62
C LYS A 223 7.43 6.92 13.94
N ARG A 224 6.35 6.64 13.21
CA ARG A 224 5.58 7.64 12.49
C ARG A 224 4.07 7.46 12.68
N SER A 225 3.37 8.57 12.86
CA SER A 225 1.92 8.64 12.69
C SER A 225 1.63 9.27 11.33
N ILE A 226 1.03 8.50 10.41
CA ILE A 226 0.81 8.91 9.02
C ILE A 226 -0.41 9.81 8.91
N LYS A 227 -1.52 9.38 9.54
CA LYS A 227 -2.79 10.11 9.52
C LYS A 227 -3.75 9.57 10.58
N LYS A 228 -4.77 10.34 10.92
CA LYS A 228 -5.93 9.82 11.66
C LYS A 228 -6.69 8.84 10.75
N TYR A 229 -6.91 7.63 11.23
CA TYR A 229 -7.67 6.59 10.55
C TYR A 229 -9.16 6.72 10.86
N SER A 230 -9.48 6.93 12.14
CA SER A 230 -10.80 7.25 12.67
C SER A 230 -10.64 8.10 13.94
N PRO A 231 -11.72 8.62 14.56
CA PRO A 231 -11.61 9.31 15.84
C PRO A 231 -10.85 8.48 16.88
N GLY A 232 -9.78 9.03 17.45
CA GLY A 232 -8.94 8.36 18.45
C GLY A 232 -8.07 7.21 17.94
N VAL A 233 -8.00 6.97 16.61
CA VAL A 233 -7.18 5.90 16.00
C VAL A 233 -6.29 6.47 14.92
N HIS A 234 -5.01 6.13 14.96
CA HIS A 234 -4.00 6.57 14.00
C HIS A 234 -3.49 5.41 13.14
N HIS A 235 -3.13 5.71 11.90
CA HIS A 235 -2.29 4.86 11.09
C HIS A 235 -0.84 5.10 11.49
N THR A 236 -0.24 4.12 12.16
CA THR A 236 1.15 4.14 12.63
C THR A 236 2.04 3.29 11.75
N VAL A 237 3.30 3.69 11.64
CA VAL A 237 4.36 2.95 10.97
C VAL A 237 5.57 2.88 11.89
N LEU A 238 6.15 1.70 11.98
CA LEU A 238 7.44 1.46 12.62
C LEU A 238 8.43 0.96 11.57
N ASP A 239 9.63 1.52 11.56
CA ASP A 239 10.78 0.93 10.88
C ASP A 239 11.62 0.21 11.95
N ILE A 240 11.76 -1.09 11.83
CA ILE A 240 12.33 -1.95 12.87
C ILE A 240 13.40 -2.86 12.26
N LYS A 241 14.60 -2.81 12.81
CA LYS A 241 15.64 -3.79 12.53
C LYS A 241 15.47 -4.99 13.46
N VAL A 242 15.58 -6.20 12.92
CA VAL A 242 15.44 -7.47 13.65
C VAL A 242 16.79 -8.18 13.61
N ASN A 243 17.47 -8.27 14.77
CA ASN A 243 18.82 -8.82 14.91
C ASN A 243 18.80 -10.30 15.26
#